data_38be836c4ea9257a47e5fc9a0829d519
#
_entry.id   38be836c4ea9257a47e5fc9a0829d519
#
_cell.length_a   1.000
_cell.length_b   1.000
_cell.length_c   1.000
_cell.angle_alpha   90.00
_cell.angle_beta   90.00
_cell.angle_gamma   90.00
#
_symmetry.space_group_name_H-M   'P 1'
#
loop_
_entity.id
_entity.type
_entity.pdbx_description
1 polymer ?
#
loop_
_entity_poly.entity_id
_entity_poly.type
_entity_poly.pdbx_seq_one_letter_code
_entity_poly.pdbx_strand_id
1 'polypeptide(L)'
;MESQKKHFLSYMPVVCLGATLCCFLWGSATPAIKTGYRLFSIASNDTPSVILFAGIRFFFAGIFTALFGSLIQKQVLVPKSSGAWRKVLALGMVQTVLQYFFFYGGLTKCPGVKSSVILATNVFASLLIAALLFKQEKLTWAKILGCVIGFIGVVLVTVTGKTVDYHVTFGGEGFIFLSSVCYGFSGCMVKLFSREENTVMLSGWQFIFGGAVMIATGLLLGGRITGFTGQSVLLLSYLVFISAVAYTLWGLLLKHNDVSRVVIFGFSNPLFGVILSAIFLNEQSQTGLVTVLSLILVCIGIFIVNWPRKASKE
;
A
#
# COMPACT_ATOMS: atom_id res chain seq x y z
N MET A 1 -29.70 24.75 10.11
CA MET A 1 -28.43 24.17 9.59
C MET A 1 -27.96 23.12 10.60
N GLU A 2 -28.33 21.88 10.42
CA GLU A 2 -27.81 20.78 11.23
C GLU A 2 -26.32 20.62 10.99
N SER A 3 -25.52 20.81 12.03
CA SER A 3 -24.11 20.48 12.04
C SER A 3 -23.98 18.98 11.80
N GLN A 4 -23.68 18.58 10.56
CA GLN A 4 -23.36 17.18 10.26
C GLN A 4 -22.19 16.77 11.18
N LYS A 5 -22.47 15.92 12.16
CA LYS A 5 -21.46 15.34 13.07
C LYS A 5 -20.37 14.70 12.21
N LYS A 6 -19.15 15.23 12.28
CA LYS A 6 -18.00 14.64 11.58
C LYS A 6 -17.89 13.16 11.93
N HIS A 7 -17.75 12.30 10.93
CA HIS A 7 -17.55 10.88 11.15
C HIS A 7 -16.29 10.65 11.99
N PHE A 8 -16.30 9.65 12.89
CA PHE A 8 -15.17 9.34 13.79
C PHE A 8 -13.84 9.22 13.03
N LEU A 9 -13.81 8.56 11.86
CA LEU A 9 -12.63 8.39 11.02
C LEU A 9 -12.13 9.69 10.35
N SER A 10 -12.81 10.82 10.53
CA SER A 10 -12.37 12.13 10.02
C SER A 10 -11.64 12.97 11.05
N TYR A 11 -11.58 12.53 12.31
CA TYR A 11 -10.80 13.21 13.34
C TYR A 11 -9.31 12.97 13.14
N MET A 12 -8.53 14.05 13.17
CA MET A 12 -7.10 14.00 12.86
C MET A 12 -6.30 12.98 13.69
N PRO A 13 -6.48 12.86 15.02
CA PRO A 13 -5.80 11.82 15.80
C PRO A 13 -6.11 10.41 15.32
N VAL A 14 -7.35 10.15 14.91
CA VAL A 14 -7.78 8.84 14.40
C VAL A 14 -7.16 8.55 13.03
N VAL A 15 -7.09 9.57 12.15
CA VAL A 15 -6.40 9.47 10.86
C VAL A 15 -4.92 9.17 11.07
N CYS A 16 -4.24 9.92 11.96
CA CYS A 16 -2.84 9.72 12.29
C CYS A 16 -2.58 8.30 12.81
N LEU A 17 -3.34 7.85 13.81
CA LEU A 17 -3.20 6.51 14.38
C LEU A 17 -3.47 5.41 13.34
N GLY A 18 -4.58 5.51 12.62
CA GLY A 18 -4.98 4.51 11.64
C GLY A 18 -4.02 4.42 10.46
N ALA A 19 -3.60 5.56 9.90
CA ALA A 19 -2.67 5.58 8.77
C ALA A 19 -1.26 5.12 9.18
N THR A 20 -0.78 5.54 10.38
CA THR A 20 0.50 5.07 10.92
C THR A 20 0.47 3.56 11.18
N LEU A 21 -0.63 3.03 11.71
CA LEU A 21 -0.80 1.58 11.90
C LEU A 21 -0.74 0.83 10.55
N CYS A 22 -1.42 1.33 9.52
CA CYS A 22 -1.34 0.74 8.17
C CYS A 22 0.10 0.74 7.65
N CYS A 23 0.82 1.86 7.77
CA CYS A 23 2.21 1.97 7.33
C CYS A 23 3.16 1.07 8.14
N PHE A 24 2.94 0.92 9.44
CA PHE A 24 3.68 -0.03 10.28
C PHE A 24 3.45 -1.48 9.82
N LEU A 25 2.20 -1.87 9.60
CA LEU A 25 1.84 -3.19 9.09
C LEU A 25 2.48 -3.47 7.73
N TRP A 26 2.42 -2.53 6.79
CA TRP A 26 3.09 -2.69 5.49
C TRP A 26 4.62 -2.69 5.59
N GLY A 27 5.19 -1.87 6.48
CA GLY A 27 6.62 -1.88 6.76
C GLY A 27 7.08 -3.24 7.30
N SER A 28 6.30 -3.85 8.21
CA SER A 28 6.58 -5.19 8.76
C SER A 28 6.41 -6.31 7.72
N ALA A 29 5.63 -6.09 6.66
CA ALA A 29 5.51 -7.04 5.57
C ALA A 29 6.84 -7.25 4.84
N THR A 30 7.72 -6.25 4.78
CA THR A 30 9.01 -6.35 4.07
C THR A 30 9.90 -7.48 4.61
N PRO A 31 10.27 -7.51 5.90
CA PRO A 31 11.04 -8.65 6.46
C PRO A 31 10.25 -9.95 6.46
N ALA A 32 8.93 -9.90 6.66
CA ALA A 32 8.08 -11.09 6.64
C ALA A 32 8.03 -11.74 5.24
N ILE A 33 7.94 -10.96 4.15
CA ILE A 33 7.97 -11.48 2.77
C ILE A 33 9.33 -12.12 2.47
N LYS A 34 10.46 -11.46 2.84
CA LYS A 34 11.80 -12.03 2.66
C LYS A 34 11.95 -13.38 3.39
N THR A 35 11.44 -13.47 4.63
CA THR A 35 11.41 -14.71 5.39
C THR A 35 10.49 -15.75 4.76
N GLY A 36 9.33 -15.32 4.23
CA GLY A 36 8.41 -16.18 3.51
C GLY A 36 9.03 -16.83 2.29
N TYR A 37 9.77 -16.06 1.48
CA TYR A 37 10.49 -16.62 0.32
C TYR A 37 11.46 -17.72 0.72
N ARG A 38 12.21 -17.54 1.82
CA ARG A 38 13.10 -18.59 2.34
C ARG A 38 12.35 -19.85 2.81
N LEU A 39 11.26 -19.65 3.58
CA LEU A 39 10.49 -20.77 4.14
C LEU A 39 9.75 -21.58 3.06
N PHE A 40 9.30 -20.93 2.00
CA PHE A 40 8.60 -21.57 0.87
C PHE A 40 9.53 -21.95 -0.29
N SER A 41 10.86 -21.83 -0.09
CA SER A 41 11.88 -22.16 -1.10
C SER A 41 11.68 -21.39 -2.43
N ILE A 42 11.27 -20.13 -2.34
CA ILE A 42 11.05 -19.25 -3.49
C ILE A 42 12.33 -18.43 -3.73
N ALA A 43 12.95 -18.58 -4.89
CA ALA A 43 14.05 -17.71 -5.28
C ALA A 43 13.54 -16.30 -5.60
N SER A 44 14.27 -15.26 -5.18
CA SER A 44 13.85 -13.86 -5.35
C SER A 44 13.73 -13.41 -6.82
N ASN A 45 14.39 -14.11 -7.74
CA ASN A 45 14.31 -13.91 -9.17
C ASN A 45 13.26 -14.81 -9.86
N ASP A 46 12.60 -15.70 -9.14
CA ASP A 46 11.51 -16.54 -9.66
C ASP A 46 10.18 -15.78 -9.61
N THR A 47 10.00 -14.88 -10.58
CA THR A 47 8.80 -14.05 -10.69
C THR A 47 7.48 -14.84 -10.69
N PRO A 48 7.34 -15.98 -11.40
CA PRO A 48 6.13 -16.79 -11.36
C PRO A 48 5.76 -17.26 -9.95
N SER A 49 6.72 -17.80 -9.19
CA SER A 49 6.49 -18.26 -7.81
C SER A 49 6.21 -17.11 -6.86
N VAL A 50 6.85 -15.95 -7.05
CA VAL A 50 6.57 -14.72 -6.29
C VAL A 50 5.14 -14.22 -6.54
N ILE A 51 4.68 -14.22 -7.80
CA ILE A 51 3.30 -13.85 -8.17
C ILE A 51 2.30 -14.83 -7.54
N LEU A 52 2.60 -16.14 -7.61
CA LEU A 52 1.77 -17.19 -7.00
C LEU A 52 1.65 -16.99 -5.48
N PHE A 53 2.76 -16.75 -4.79
CA PHE A 53 2.78 -16.49 -3.35
C PHE A 53 1.96 -15.26 -2.97
N ALA A 54 2.12 -14.17 -3.71
CA ALA A 54 1.35 -12.96 -3.51
C ALA A 54 -0.14 -13.18 -3.80
N GLY A 55 -0.47 -13.92 -4.85
CA GLY A 55 -1.84 -14.29 -5.19
C GLY A 55 -2.54 -15.07 -4.07
N ILE A 56 -1.87 -16.08 -3.52
CA ILE A 56 -2.38 -16.86 -2.37
C ILE A 56 -2.62 -15.94 -1.17
N ARG A 57 -1.65 -15.09 -0.84
CA ARG A 57 -1.77 -14.13 0.25
C ARG A 57 -2.99 -13.23 0.09
N PHE A 58 -3.18 -12.62 -1.09
CA PHE A 58 -4.31 -11.71 -1.33
C PHE A 58 -5.64 -12.43 -1.40
N PHE A 59 -5.69 -13.62 -1.99
CA PHE A 59 -6.91 -14.42 -2.04
C PHE A 59 -7.44 -14.72 -0.63
N PHE A 60 -6.58 -15.23 0.25
CA PHE A 60 -6.96 -15.49 1.63
C PHE A 60 -7.20 -14.20 2.44
N ALA A 61 -6.49 -13.11 2.16
CA ALA A 61 -6.79 -11.81 2.75
C ALA A 61 -8.19 -11.31 2.37
N GLY A 62 -8.60 -11.54 1.14
CA GLY A 62 -9.94 -11.23 0.66
C GLY A 62 -11.02 -12.05 1.38
N ILE A 63 -10.81 -13.36 1.51
CA ILE A 63 -11.72 -14.25 2.26
C ILE A 63 -11.81 -13.81 3.73
N PHE A 64 -10.66 -13.57 4.37
CA PHE A 64 -10.61 -13.08 5.74
C PHE A 64 -11.38 -11.78 5.92
N THR A 65 -11.16 -10.80 5.03
CA THR A 65 -11.85 -9.50 5.06
C THR A 65 -13.35 -9.67 4.87
N ALA A 66 -13.79 -10.49 3.91
CA ALA A 66 -15.22 -10.72 3.64
C ALA A 66 -15.91 -11.41 4.82
N LEU A 67 -15.30 -12.44 5.40
CA LEU A 67 -15.86 -13.20 6.53
C LEU A 67 -15.90 -12.35 7.80
N PHE A 68 -14.75 -11.82 8.24
CA PHE A 68 -14.70 -11.01 9.47
C PHE A 68 -15.47 -9.71 9.35
N GLY A 69 -15.44 -9.07 8.18
CA GLY A 69 -16.25 -7.89 7.91
C GLY A 69 -17.75 -8.18 7.99
N SER A 70 -18.18 -9.35 7.48
CA SER A 70 -19.57 -9.79 7.58
C SER A 70 -20.00 -10.05 9.03
N LEU A 71 -19.13 -10.69 9.81
CA LEU A 71 -19.37 -10.95 11.24
C LEU A 71 -19.48 -9.65 12.04
N ILE A 72 -18.54 -8.71 11.87
CA ILE A 72 -18.55 -7.43 12.59
C ILE A 72 -19.76 -6.58 12.22
N GLN A 73 -20.11 -6.53 10.93
CA GLN A 73 -21.26 -5.74 10.46
C GLN A 73 -22.59 -6.48 10.57
N LYS A 74 -22.59 -7.72 11.06
CA LYS A 74 -23.78 -8.58 11.22
C LYS A 74 -24.61 -8.68 9.93
N GLN A 75 -23.94 -8.67 8.78
CA GLN A 75 -24.56 -8.83 7.45
C GLN A 75 -23.58 -9.47 6.49
N VAL A 76 -24.08 -10.27 5.54
CA VAL A 76 -23.24 -10.88 4.52
C VAL A 76 -22.78 -9.81 3.52
N LEU A 77 -21.47 -9.59 3.48
CA LEU A 77 -20.83 -8.60 2.61
C LEU A 77 -20.53 -9.21 1.23
N VAL A 78 -21.50 -9.14 0.32
CA VAL A 78 -21.38 -9.57 -1.07
C VAL A 78 -21.77 -8.43 -2.02
N PRO A 79 -21.19 -8.34 -3.23
CA PRO A 79 -21.65 -7.41 -4.24
C PRO A 79 -23.07 -7.79 -4.69
N LYS A 80 -24.05 -6.88 -4.47
CA LYS A 80 -25.47 -7.18 -4.71
C LYS A 80 -25.96 -6.80 -6.10
N SER A 81 -25.19 -6.07 -6.87
CA SER A 81 -25.56 -5.61 -8.22
C SER A 81 -24.46 -5.83 -9.24
N SER A 82 -24.80 -5.84 -10.51
CA SER A 82 -23.82 -5.88 -11.60
C SER A 82 -22.88 -4.65 -11.56
N GLY A 83 -23.39 -3.50 -11.10
CA GLY A 83 -22.57 -2.29 -10.86
C GLY A 83 -21.53 -2.49 -9.77
N ALA A 84 -21.90 -3.11 -8.65
CA ALA A 84 -20.96 -3.45 -7.57
C ALA A 84 -19.88 -4.43 -8.04
N TRP A 85 -20.24 -5.46 -8.82
CA TRP A 85 -19.29 -6.39 -9.42
C TRP A 85 -18.32 -5.70 -10.36
N ARG A 86 -18.78 -4.79 -11.24
CA ARG A 86 -17.89 -4.02 -12.13
C ARG A 86 -16.86 -3.21 -11.33
N LYS A 87 -17.28 -2.57 -10.22
CA LYS A 87 -16.38 -1.82 -9.32
C LYS A 87 -15.35 -2.73 -8.65
N VAL A 88 -15.78 -3.90 -8.17
CA VAL A 88 -14.89 -4.91 -7.59
C VAL A 88 -13.85 -5.39 -8.60
N LEU A 89 -14.27 -5.78 -9.80
CA LEU A 89 -13.38 -6.26 -10.86
C LEU A 89 -12.39 -5.18 -11.30
N ALA A 90 -12.88 -3.96 -11.55
CA ALA A 90 -12.03 -2.84 -11.93
C ALA A 90 -10.98 -2.50 -10.84
N LEU A 91 -11.42 -2.48 -9.57
CA LEU A 91 -10.52 -2.23 -8.44
C LEU A 91 -9.50 -3.37 -8.29
N GLY A 92 -9.91 -4.63 -8.37
CA GLY A 92 -9.05 -5.79 -8.28
C GLY A 92 -8.02 -5.85 -9.41
N MET A 93 -8.40 -5.48 -10.64
CA MET A 93 -7.46 -5.38 -11.76
C MET A 93 -6.40 -4.30 -11.51
N VAL A 94 -6.78 -3.11 -11.06
CA VAL A 94 -5.82 -2.01 -10.88
C VAL A 94 -5.00 -2.19 -9.60
N GLN A 95 -5.65 -2.45 -8.45
CA GLN A 95 -5.00 -2.46 -7.14
C GLN A 95 -4.23 -3.75 -6.85
N THR A 96 -4.70 -4.90 -7.37
CA THR A 96 -4.08 -6.18 -7.06
C THR A 96 -3.34 -6.74 -8.28
N VAL A 97 -3.99 -6.89 -9.42
CA VAL A 97 -3.35 -7.54 -10.57
C VAL A 97 -2.27 -6.66 -11.19
N LEU A 98 -2.63 -5.50 -11.75
CA LEU A 98 -1.69 -4.64 -12.49
C LEU A 98 -0.62 -4.05 -11.57
N GLN A 99 -1.02 -3.54 -10.40
CA GLN A 99 -0.08 -2.96 -9.44
C GLN A 99 1.00 -3.95 -9.05
N TYR A 100 0.65 -5.18 -8.66
CA TYR A 100 1.62 -6.17 -8.22
C TYR A 100 2.34 -6.89 -9.35
N PHE A 101 1.72 -7.01 -10.52
CA PHE A 101 2.42 -7.47 -11.73
C PHE A 101 3.59 -6.53 -12.07
N PHE A 102 3.33 -5.23 -12.13
CA PHE A 102 4.38 -4.23 -12.36
C PHE A 102 5.39 -4.18 -11.19
N PHE A 103 4.92 -4.27 -9.96
CA PHE A 103 5.80 -4.27 -8.80
C PHE A 103 6.80 -5.43 -8.82
N TYR A 104 6.32 -6.66 -8.91
CA TYR A 104 7.18 -7.83 -8.88
C TYR A 104 7.98 -7.99 -10.17
N GLY A 105 7.41 -7.68 -11.33
CA GLY A 105 8.14 -7.65 -12.60
C GLY A 105 9.28 -6.63 -12.60
N GLY A 106 9.06 -5.47 -11.98
CA GLY A 106 10.10 -4.45 -11.82
C GLY A 106 11.18 -4.83 -10.82
N LEU A 107 10.82 -5.45 -9.68
CA LEU A 107 11.78 -5.84 -8.64
C LEU A 107 12.83 -6.85 -9.11
N THR A 108 12.54 -7.67 -10.11
CA THR A 108 13.52 -8.61 -10.67
C THR A 108 14.65 -7.93 -11.44
N LYS A 109 14.44 -6.67 -11.85
CA LYS A 109 15.37 -5.90 -12.72
C LYS A 109 15.84 -4.58 -12.10
N CYS A 110 15.21 -4.15 -11.02
CA CYS A 110 15.52 -2.88 -10.35
C CYS A 110 16.08 -3.15 -8.95
N PRO A 111 17.25 -2.60 -8.61
CA PRO A 111 17.81 -2.72 -7.26
C PRO A 111 16.84 -2.22 -6.18
N GLY A 112 16.81 -2.90 -5.03
CA GLY A 112 15.87 -2.60 -3.95
C GLY A 112 15.92 -1.15 -3.44
N VAL A 113 17.12 -0.52 -3.45
CA VAL A 113 17.29 0.88 -3.08
C VAL A 113 16.53 1.80 -4.03
N LYS A 114 16.74 1.64 -5.33
CA LYS A 114 16.02 2.40 -6.37
C LYS A 114 14.51 2.14 -6.31
N SER A 115 14.13 0.86 -6.19
CA SER A 115 12.72 0.47 -6.09
C SER A 115 12.03 1.17 -4.93
N SER A 116 12.65 1.27 -3.76
CA SER A 116 12.08 1.93 -2.58
C SER A 116 11.88 3.44 -2.80
N VAL A 117 12.84 4.11 -3.45
CA VAL A 117 12.71 5.53 -3.78
C VAL A 117 11.59 5.76 -4.80
N ILE A 118 11.54 4.94 -5.86
CA ILE A 118 10.50 5.07 -6.89
C ILE A 118 9.13 4.74 -6.32
N LEU A 119 9.01 3.73 -5.46
CA LEU A 119 7.74 3.43 -4.78
C LEU A 119 7.23 4.58 -3.93
N ALA A 120 8.10 5.35 -3.30
CA ALA A 120 7.68 6.53 -2.54
C ALA A 120 7.03 7.60 -3.41
N THR A 121 7.24 7.58 -4.75
CA THR A 121 6.53 8.48 -5.67
C THR A 121 5.03 8.20 -5.73
N ASN A 122 4.55 7.07 -5.17
CA ASN A 122 3.12 6.74 -5.09
C ASN A 122 2.30 7.83 -4.35
N VAL A 123 2.92 8.54 -3.39
CA VAL A 123 2.28 9.65 -2.68
C VAL A 123 2.01 10.80 -3.63
N PHE A 124 3.00 11.16 -4.47
CA PHE A 124 2.83 12.19 -5.51
C PHE A 124 1.80 11.75 -6.55
N ALA A 125 1.92 10.51 -7.05
CA ALA A 125 0.97 9.95 -8.01
C ALA A 125 -0.45 10.01 -7.47
N SER A 126 -0.67 9.58 -6.22
CA SER A 126 -1.98 9.64 -5.56
C SER A 126 -2.52 11.07 -5.48
N LEU A 127 -1.69 12.02 -5.07
CA LEU A 127 -2.06 13.43 -4.96
C LEU A 127 -2.47 14.02 -6.32
N LEU A 128 -1.64 13.82 -7.34
CA LEU A 128 -1.89 14.35 -8.69
C LEU A 128 -3.12 13.69 -9.33
N ILE A 129 -3.26 12.38 -9.21
CA ILE A 129 -4.42 11.63 -9.73
C ILE A 129 -5.70 12.10 -9.03
N ALA A 130 -5.68 12.25 -7.70
CA ALA A 130 -6.83 12.71 -6.93
C ALA A 130 -7.25 14.13 -7.31
N ALA A 131 -6.28 15.03 -7.56
CA ALA A 131 -6.56 16.43 -7.87
C ALA A 131 -6.91 16.66 -9.34
N LEU A 132 -6.18 16.03 -10.27
CA LEU A 132 -6.27 16.33 -11.70
C LEU A 132 -7.25 15.44 -12.45
N LEU A 133 -7.22 14.12 -12.18
CA LEU A 133 -8.06 13.14 -12.88
C LEU A 133 -9.41 12.95 -12.20
N PHE A 134 -9.42 12.64 -10.92
CA PHE A 134 -10.67 12.39 -10.18
C PHE A 134 -11.31 13.64 -9.60
N LYS A 135 -10.59 14.79 -9.58
CA LYS A 135 -11.07 16.08 -9.02
C LYS A 135 -11.67 15.93 -7.62
N GLN A 136 -11.09 15.03 -6.82
CA GLN A 136 -11.56 14.73 -5.46
C GLN A 136 -11.08 15.74 -4.42
N GLU A 137 -10.06 16.51 -4.75
CA GLU A 137 -9.48 17.53 -3.88
C GLU A 137 -8.74 18.61 -4.69
N LYS A 138 -8.51 19.76 -4.07
CA LYS A 138 -7.71 20.85 -4.68
C LYS A 138 -6.23 20.63 -4.40
N LEU A 139 -5.39 20.80 -5.42
CA LEU A 139 -3.95 20.84 -5.29
C LEU A 139 -3.54 22.17 -4.67
N THR A 140 -2.78 22.14 -3.59
CA THR A 140 -2.32 23.35 -2.89
C THR A 140 -0.82 23.29 -2.66
N TRP A 141 -0.18 24.46 -2.60
CA TRP A 141 1.26 24.55 -2.35
C TRP A 141 1.73 23.81 -1.10
N ALA A 142 0.95 23.81 -0.01
CA ALA A 142 1.33 23.05 1.17
C ALA A 142 1.29 21.54 0.94
N LYS A 143 0.36 21.01 0.12
CA LYS A 143 0.34 19.60 -0.24
C LYS A 143 1.59 19.23 -1.03
N ILE A 144 1.98 20.06 -1.99
CA ILE A 144 3.19 19.86 -2.79
C ILE A 144 4.43 19.93 -1.88
N LEU A 145 4.56 21.01 -1.10
CA LEU A 145 5.71 21.22 -0.21
C LEU A 145 5.86 20.07 0.82
N GLY A 146 4.77 19.69 1.46
CA GLY A 146 4.79 18.57 2.41
C GLY A 146 5.18 17.26 1.77
N CYS A 147 4.68 16.97 0.55
CA CYS A 147 5.11 15.78 -0.20
C CYS A 147 6.61 15.85 -0.54
N VAL A 148 7.14 16.98 -0.99
CA VAL A 148 8.57 17.13 -1.32
C VAL A 148 9.44 16.88 -0.07
N ILE A 149 9.08 17.49 1.06
CA ILE A 149 9.84 17.32 2.32
C ILE A 149 9.78 15.85 2.79
N GLY A 150 8.60 15.22 2.76
CA GLY A 150 8.46 13.81 3.13
C GLY A 150 9.24 12.88 2.20
N PHE A 151 9.25 13.16 0.91
CA PHE A 151 10.02 12.41 -0.08
C PHE A 151 11.54 12.53 0.14
N ILE A 152 12.05 13.73 0.45
CA ILE A 152 13.46 13.93 0.82
C ILE A 152 13.83 13.04 2.01
N GLY A 153 12.96 12.92 3.01
CA GLY A 153 13.17 12.02 4.15
C GLY A 153 13.30 10.56 3.71
N VAL A 154 12.46 10.08 2.79
CA VAL A 154 12.54 8.72 2.25
C VAL A 154 13.82 8.50 1.46
N VAL A 155 14.19 9.44 0.59
CA VAL A 155 15.44 9.38 -0.18
C VAL A 155 16.65 9.30 0.76
N LEU A 156 16.67 10.13 1.80
CA LEU A 156 17.76 10.19 2.77
C LEU A 156 17.99 8.81 3.44
N VAL A 157 16.95 8.18 3.99
CA VAL A 157 17.08 6.87 4.67
C VAL A 157 17.38 5.73 3.71
N THR A 158 16.95 5.85 2.45
CA THR A 158 17.05 4.76 1.48
C THR A 158 18.40 4.74 0.77
N VAL A 159 18.95 5.91 0.47
CA VAL A 159 20.15 6.07 -0.37
C VAL A 159 21.44 6.18 0.45
N THR A 160 21.37 6.70 1.68
CA THR A 160 22.58 6.94 2.50
C THR A 160 23.37 5.64 2.73
N GLY A 161 24.68 5.71 2.49
CA GLY A 161 25.61 4.58 2.65
C GLY A 161 25.48 3.49 1.59
N LYS A 162 24.75 3.73 0.51
CA LYS A 162 24.58 2.78 -0.60
C LYS A 162 24.99 3.40 -1.92
N THR A 163 25.55 2.59 -2.79
CA THR A 163 25.83 2.98 -4.19
C THR A 163 24.53 2.96 -4.98
N VAL A 164 24.26 4.01 -5.72
CA VAL A 164 23.10 4.12 -6.61
C VAL A 164 23.59 4.06 -8.06
N ASP A 165 23.16 3.03 -8.77
CA ASP A 165 23.35 2.97 -10.20
C ASP A 165 22.28 3.85 -10.88
N TYR A 166 22.69 4.74 -11.80
CA TYR A 166 21.79 5.69 -12.49
C TYR A 166 21.24 5.15 -13.80
N HIS A 167 21.60 3.93 -14.19
CA HIS A 167 21.03 3.32 -15.40
C HIS A 167 19.56 3.01 -15.19
N VAL A 168 18.69 3.48 -16.09
CA VAL A 168 17.24 3.30 -16.00
C VAL A 168 16.77 2.38 -17.11
N THR A 169 16.00 1.35 -16.73
CA THR A 169 15.38 0.41 -17.66
C THR A 169 13.85 0.48 -17.56
N PHE A 170 13.16 0.42 -18.69
CA PHE A 170 11.69 0.43 -18.67
C PHE A 170 11.10 -0.75 -17.90
N GLY A 171 11.65 -1.96 -18.09
CA GLY A 171 11.17 -3.19 -17.42
C GLY A 171 11.56 -3.30 -15.95
N GLY A 172 12.45 -2.43 -15.44
CA GLY A 172 12.82 -2.32 -14.04
C GLY A 172 12.15 -1.11 -13.39
N GLU A 173 12.81 0.03 -13.45
CA GLU A 173 12.36 1.28 -12.82
C GLU A 173 11.01 1.77 -13.38
N GLY A 174 10.79 1.64 -14.69
CA GLY A 174 9.52 1.99 -15.32
C GLY A 174 8.36 1.16 -14.79
N PHE A 175 8.56 -0.14 -14.57
CA PHE A 175 7.53 -1.02 -13.98
C PHE A 175 7.24 -0.63 -12.52
N ILE A 176 8.26 -0.34 -11.71
CA ILE A 176 8.05 0.13 -10.33
C ILE A 176 7.27 1.45 -10.31
N PHE A 177 7.57 2.36 -11.24
CA PHE A 177 6.83 3.61 -11.37
C PHE A 177 5.35 3.37 -11.78
N LEU A 178 5.10 2.49 -12.76
CA LEU A 178 3.73 2.10 -13.13
C LEU A 178 2.96 1.48 -11.97
N SER A 179 3.64 0.66 -11.14
CA SER A 179 3.04 0.14 -9.89
C SER A 179 2.61 1.28 -8.96
N SER A 180 3.46 2.32 -8.79
CA SER A 180 3.14 3.50 -7.98
C SER A 180 1.95 4.28 -8.53
N VAL A 181 1.83 4.40 -9.85
CA VAL A 181 0.68 5.02 -10.52
C VAL A 181 -0.59 4.19 -10.29
N CYS A 182 -0.53 2.86 -10.45
CA CYS A 182 -1.66 1.96 -10.18
C CYS A 182 -2.12 2.07 -8.72
N TYR A 183 -1.19 2.15 -7.78
CA TYR A 183 -1.51 2.37 -6.36
C TYR A 183 -2.28 3.68 -6.15
N GLY A 184 -1.77 4.79 -6.69
CA GLY A 184 -2.44 6.11 -6.59
C GLY A 184 -3.83 6.10 -7.23
N PHE A 185 -3.94 5.50 -8.40
CA PHE A 185 -5.21 5.39 -9.12
C PHE A 185 -6.22 4.54 -8.34
N SER A 186 -5.80 3.40 -7.83
CA SER A 186 -6.67 2.51 -7.03
C SER A 186 -7.15 3.17 -5.74
N GLY A 187 -6.33 3.97 -5.05
CA GLY A 187 -6.73 4.73 -3.88
C GLY A 187 -7.88 5.71 -4.17
N CYS A 188 -7.80 6.41 -5.32
CA CYS A 188 -8.87 7.30 -5.79
C CYS A 188 -10.14 6.51 -6.18
N MET A 189 -9.99 5.32 -6.79
CA MET A 189 -11.11 4.42 -7.08
C MET A 189 -11.79 3.94 -5.79
N VAL A 190 -11.02 3.51 -4.78
CA VAL A 190 -11.57 3.12 -3.47
C VAL A 190 -12.40 4.24 -2.88
N LYS A 191 -11.88 5.47 -2.86
CA LYS A 191 -12.62 6.64 -2.37
C LYS A 191 -13.90 6.89 -3.15
N LEU A 192 -13.85 6.80 -4.49
CA LEU A 192 -15.00 7.01 -5.35
C LEU A 192 -16.07 5.92 -5.13
N PHE A 193 -15.68 4.65 -5.21
CA PHE A 193 -16.60 3.51 -5.12
C PHE A 193 -17.20 3.34 -3.73
N SER A 194 -16.46 3.71 -2.69
CA SER A 194 -16.91 3.67 -1.30
C SER A 194 -18.00 4.69 -0.96
N ARG A 195 -18.36 5.60 -1.89
CA ARG A 195 -19.53 6.48 -1.74
C ARG A 195 -20.84 5.71 -1.89
N GLU A 196 -20.85 4.71 -2.74
CA GLU A 196 -22.05 3.93 -3.08
C GLU A 196 -21.98 2.50 -2.51
N GLU A 197 -20.78 1.96 -2.34
CA GLU A 197 -20.57 0.59 -1.93
C GLU A 197 -19.91 0.50 -0.54
N ASN A 198 -20.09 -0.64 0.11
CA ASN A 198 -19.40 -0.91 1.37
C ASN A 198 -17.89 -1.10 1.14
N THR A 199 -17.08 -0.28 1.81
CA THR A 199 -15.62 -0.29 1.65
C THR A 199 -14.99 -1.64 2.01
N VAL A 200 -15.52 -2.32 3.05
CA VAL A 200 -15.01 -3.63 3.50
C VAL A 200 -15.33 -4.70 2.45
N MET A 201 -16.55 -4.66 1.91
CA MET A 201 -16.95 -5.52 0.79
C MET A 201 -16.05 -5.32 -0.43
N LEU A 202 -15.83 -4.06 -0.83
CA LEU A 202 -14.92 -3.74 -1.94
C LEU A 202 -13.52 -4.30 -1.70
N SER A 203 -12.94 -4.10 -0.51
CA SER A 203 -11.60 -4.57 -0.16
C SER A 203 -11.52 -6.11 -0.16
N GLY A 204 -12.51 -6.80 0.39
CA GLY A 204 -12.53 -8.25 0.44
C GLY A 204 -12.65 -8.87 -0.96
N TRP A 205 -13.66 -8.48 -1.71
CA TRP A 205 -13.93 -9.09 -3.01
C TRP A 205 -12.93 -8.74 -4.10
N GLN A 206 -12.35 -7.52 -4.09
CA GLN A 206 -11.28 -7.20 -5.03
C GLN A 206 -10.03 -8.04 -4.78
N PHE A 207 -9.72 -8.39 -3.51
CA PHE A 207 -8.61 -9.28 -3.18
C PHE A 207 -8.90 -10.74 -3.55
N ILE A 208 -10.13 -11.23 -3.36
CA ILE A 208 -10.53 -12.57 -3.83
C ILE A 208 -10.32 -12.66 -5.34
N PHE A 209 -10.88 -11.70 -6.09
CA PHE A 209 -10.75 -11.67 -7.54
C PHE A 209 -9.29 -11.51 -7.99
N GLY A 210 -8.62 -10.46 -7.52
CA GLY A 210 -7.24 -10.17 -7.91
C GLY A 210 -6.26 -11.26 -7.50
N GLY A 211 -6.44 -11.82 -6.29
CA GLY A 211 -5.66 -12.95 -5.80
C GLY A 211 -5.87 -14.21 -6.65
N ALA A 212 -7.11 -14.52 -7.03
CA ALA A 212 -7.41 -15.64 -7.92
C ALA A 212 -6.74 -15.48 -9.30
N VAL A 213 -6.80 -14.29 -9.89
CA VAL A 213 -6.11 -13.98 -11.16
C VAL A 213 -4.60 -14.14 -11.03
N MET A 214 -4.00 -13.66 -9.92
CA MET A 214 -2.56 -13.80 -9.68
C MET A 214 -2.16 -15.26 -9.45
N ILE A 215 -2.98 -16.07 -8.73
CA ILE A 215 -2.75 -17.51 -8.57
C ILE A 215 -2.75 -18.18 -9.95
N ALA A 216 -3.79 -17.94 -10.74
CA ALA A 216 -3.89 -18.53 -12.08
C ALA A 216 -2.69 -18.14 -12.95
N THR A 217 -2.32 -16.86 -12.98
CA THR A 217 -1.15 -16.37 -13.70
C THR A 217 0.14 -17.00 -13.23
N GLY A 218 0.37 -17.06 -11.92
CA GLY A 218 1.57 -17.67 -11.34
C GLY A 218 1.71 -19.15 -11.72
N LEU A 219 0.62 -19.92 -11.63
CA LEU A 219 0.59 -21.34 -12.01
C LEU A 219 0.81 -21.53 -13.52
N LEU A 220 0.15 -20.75 -14.37
CA LEU A 220 0.30 -20.81 -15.83
C LEU A 220 1.72 -20.49 -16.29
N LEU A 221 2.43 -19.62 -15.57
CA LEU A 221 3.82 -19.28 -15.83
C LEU A 221 4.82 -20.29 -15.21
N GLY A 222 4.33 -21.38 -14.60
CA GLY A 222 5.17 -22.43 -14.01
C GLY A 222 5.62 -22.18 -12.58
N GLY A 223 5.04 -21.19 -11.88
CA GLY A 223 5.32 -20.90 -10.48
C GLY A 223 5.01 -22.09 -9.56
N ARG A 224 5.87 -22.29 -8.57
CA ARG A 224 5.77 -23.40 -7.61
C ARG A 224 6.03 -22.91 -6.20
N ILE A 225 5.28 -23.43 -5.25
CA ILE A 225 5.47 -23.16 -3.83
C ILE A 225 5.63 -24.50 -3.12
N THR A 226 6.70 -24.65 -2.37
CA THR A 226 7.03 -25.83 -1.58
C THR A 226 7.31 -25.42 -0.13
N GLY A 227 7.69 -26.35 0.73
CA GLY A 227 8.09 -26.00 2.10
C GLY A 227 6.92 -25.62 3.02
N PHE A 228 5.75 -26.25 2.85
CA PHE A 228 4.63 -26.07 3.76
C PHE A 228 4.94 -26.68 5.12
N THR A 229 5.27 -25.84 6.09
CA THR A 229 5.53 -26.16 7.49
C THR A 229 4.62 -25.33 8.39
N GLY A 230 4.50 -25.66 9.65
CA GLY A 230 3.76 -24.83 10.61
C GLY A 230 4.26 -23.38 10.66
N GLN A 231 5.57 -23.16 10.55
CA GLN A 231 6.18 -21.83 10.53
C GLN A 231 5.84 -21.04 9.25
N SER A 232 5.91 -21.70 8.09
CA SER A 232 5.60 -21.04 6.81
C SER A 232 4.12 -20.66 6.71
N VAL A 233 3.22 -21.54 7.19
CA VAL A 233 1.78 -21.27 7.23
C VAL A 233 1.46 -20.16 8.22
N LEU A 234 2.08 -20.13 9.41
CA LEU A 234 1.89 -19.05 10.38
C LEU A 234 2.33 -17.70 9.80
N LEU A 235 3.49 -17.66 9.13
CA LEU A 235 3.98 -16.45 8.49
C LEU A 235 3.06 -15.98 7.35
N LEU A 236 2.57 -16.91 6.53
CA LEU A 236 1.60 -16.58 5.48
C LEU A 236 0.31 -16.03 6.08
N SER A 237 -0.18 -16.64 7.18
CA SER A 237 -1.37 -16.14 7.90
C SER A 237 -1.16 -14.72 8.45
N TYR A 238 0.02 -14.42 8.94
CA TYR A 238 0.40 -13.06 9.34
C TYR A 238 0.36 -12.07 8.15
N LEU A 239 0.91 -12.45 7.00
CA LEU A 239 0.86 -11.63 5.78
C LEU A 239 -0.56 -11.45 5.24
N VAL A 240 -1.42 -12.47 5.36
CA VAL A 240 -2.86 -12.40 5.07
C VAL A 240 -3.53 -11.37 5.98
N PHE A 241 -3.27 -11.46 7.29
CA PHE A 241 -3.80 -10.51 8.28
C PHE A 241 -3.38 -9.08 7.98
N ILE A 242 -2.08 -8.83 7.72
CA ILE A 242 -1.58 -7.49 7.33
C ILE A 242 -2.37 -6.96 6.13
N SER A 243 -2.49 -7.77 5.08
CA SER A 243 -3.16 -7.34 3.84
C SER A 243 -4.62 -7.01 4.11
N ALA A 244 -5.34 -7.86 4.82
CA ALA A 244 -6.75 -7.66 5.13
C ALA A 244 -6.98 -6.40 5.97
N VAL A 245 -6.23 -6.25 7.07
CA VAL A 245 -6.44 -5.15 8.03
C VAL A 245 -5.97 -3.82 7.44
N ALA A 246 -4.74 -3.76 6.92
CA ALA A 246 -4.17 -2.50 6.47
C ALA A 246 -4.93 -1.91 5.27
N TYR A 247 -5.24 -2.70 4.24
CA TYR A 247 -5.97 -2.20 3.09
C TYR A 247 -7.42 -1.83 3.40
N THR A 248 -8.08 -2.59 4.28
CA THR A 248 -9.45 -2.27 4.70
C THR A 248 -9.48 -0.97 5.50
N LEU A 249 -8.59 -0.81 6.49
CA LEU A 249 -8.50 0.40 7.28
C LEU A 249 -8.10 1.61 6.42
N TRP A 250 -7.13 1.44 5.52
CA TRP A 250 -6.73 2.49 4.58
C TRP A 250 -7.89 2.93 3.68
N GLY A 251 -8.65 1.98 3.14
CA GLY A 251 -9.85 2.26 2.36
C GLY A 251 -10.92 3.04 3.15
N LEU A 252 -11.14 2.67 4.40
CA LEU A 252 -12.04 3.37 5.30
C LEU A 252 -11.57 4.80 5.60
N LEU A 253 -10.26 5.01 5.78
CA LEU A 253 -9.70 6.34 5.95
C LEU A 253 -9.86 7.19 4.68
N LEU A 254 -9.59 6.63 3.51
CA LEU A 254 -9.78 7.31 2.22
C LEU A 254 -11.23 7.68 1.95
N LYS A 255 -12.18 6.85 2.38
CA LYS A 255 -13.62 7.14 2.26
C LYS A 255 -14.00 8.45 2.95
N HIS A 256 -13.44 8.72 4.12
CA HIS A 256 -13.86 9.81 4.99
C HIS A 256 -12.91 11.02 5.01
N ASN A 257 -11.79 10.95 4.29
CA ASN A 257 -10.77 12.01 4.26
C ASN A 257 -10.31 12.35 2.85
N ASP A 258 -9.67 13.50 2.70
CA ASP A 258 -8.94 13.81 1.48
C ASP A 258 -7.83 12.79 1.23
N VAL A 259 -7.60 12.45 -0.03
CA VAL A 259 -6.58 11.46 -0.42
C VAL A 259 -5.22 11.91 0.09
N SER A 260 -4.86 13.18 -0.10
CA SER A 260 -3.59 13.75 0.37
C SER A 260 -3.38 13.62 1.87
N ARG A 261 -4.45 13.75 2.68
CA ARG A 261 -4.39 13.62 4.14
C ARG A 261 -3.97 12.24 4.60
N VAL A 262 -4.36 11.22 3.86
CA VAL A 262 -4.08 9.82 4.20
C VAL A 262 -2.79 9.36 3.54
N VAL A 263 -2.60 9.61 2.24
CA VAL A 263 -1.48 9.03 1.48
C VAL A 263 -0.12 9.58 1.90
N ILE A 264 -0.06 10.80 2.45
CA ILE A 264 1.20 11.39 2.94
C ILE A 264 1.87 10.52 4.02
N PHE A 265 1.09 9.77 4.81
CA PHE A 265 1.62 8.81 5.77
C PHE A 265 2.39 7.67 5.10
N GLY A 266 2.12 7.41 3.82
CA GLY A 266 2.82 6.40 3.03
C GLY A 266 4.34 6.57 3.01
N PHE A 267 4.86 7.78 3.20
CA PHE A 267 6.28 8.03 3.39
C PHE A 267 6.87 7.37 4.65
N SER A 268 6.05 7.01 5.64
CA SER A 268 6.50 6.27 6.82
C SER A 268 6.75 4.79 6.53
N ASN A 269 6.20 4.23 5.46
CA ASN A 269 6.29 2.82 5.13
C ASN A 269 7.74 2.34 4.93
N PRO A 270 8.58 2.99 4.09
CA PRO A 270 9.98 2.62 3.96
C PRO A 270 10.77 2.75 5.27
N LEU A 271 10.45 3.74 6.12
CA LEU A 271 11.12 3.91 7.41
C LEU A 271 10.84 2.72 8.33
N PHE A 272 9.57 2.33 8.48
CA PHE A 272 9.22 1.14 9.25
C PHE A 272 9.86 -0.13 8.66
N GLY A 273 9.88 -0.24 7.32
CA GLY A 273 10.53 -1.35 6.63
C GLY A 273 12.02 -1.47 6.96
N VAL A 274 12.77 -0.36 6.94
CA VAL A 274 14.20 -0.32 7.29
C VAL A 274 14.41 -0.67 8.76
N ILE A 275 13.66 -0.05 9.67
CA ILE A 275 13.81 -0.29 11.12
C ILE A 275 13.51 -1.76 11.45
N LEU A 276 12.39 -2.29 10.95
CA LEU A 276 11.99 -3.66 11.25
C LEU A 276 12.89 -4.70 10.58
N SER A 277 13.39 -4.45 9.37
CA SER A 277 14.40 -5.30 8.73
C SER A 277 15.70 -5.33 9.52
N ALA A 278 16.14 -4.20 10.06
CA ALA A 278 17.33 -4.15 10.92
C ALA A 278 17.16 -4.99 12.19
N ILE A 279 15.98 -4.93 12.82
CA ILE A 279 15.70 -5.67 14.05
C ILE A 279 15.54 -7.18 13.79
N PHE A 280 14.76 -7.56 12.78
CA PHE A 280 14.38 -8.97 12.59
C PHE A 280 15.32 -9.75 11.67
N LEU A 281 16.05 -9.10 10.77
CA LEU A 281 16.94 -9.76 9.82
C LEU A 281 18.42 -9.52 10.14
N ASN A 282 18.74 -8.81 11.23
CA ASN A 282 20.10 -8.38 11.57
C ASN A 282 20.81 -7.69 10.39
N GLU A 283 20.05 -7.08 9.48
CA GLU A 283 20.61 -6.27 8.41
C GLU A 283 21.21 -5.02 9.08
N GLN A 284 22.55 -4.88 9.03
CA GLN A 284 23.23 -3.67 9.51
C GLN A 284 22.72 -2.49 8.69
N SER A 285 21.70 -1.82 9.20
CA SER A 285 21.28 -0.54 8.66
C SER A 285 22.11 0.54 9.36
N GLN A 286 22.49 1.56 8.61
CA GLN A 286 23.03 2.79 9.23
C GLN A 286 21.86 3.52 9.92
N THR A 287 21.36 2.91 11.01
CA THR A 287 20.13 3.32 11.69
C THR A 287 20.31 4.53 12.62
N GLY A 288 21.48 5.10 12.70
CA GLY A 288 21.77 6.21 13.58
C GLY A 288 21.04 7.53 13.21
N LEU A 289 21.81 8.61 13.17
CA LEU A 289 21.34 9.99 12.94
C LEU A 289 20.51 10.13 11.64
N VAL A 290 20.86 9.40 10.57
CA VAL A 290 20.16 9.46 9.28
C VAL A 290 18.70 9.02 9.40
N THR A 291 18.43 7.91 10.11
CA THR A 291 17.06 7.41 10.31
C THR A 291 16.24 8.41 11.14
N VAL A 292 16.84 9.01 12.16
CA VAL A 292 16.17 10.04 12.97
C VAL A 292 15.84 11.28 12.14
N LEU A 293 16.79 11.79 11.36
CA LEU A 293 16.58 12.94 10.47
C LEU A 293 15.50 12.64 9.41
N SER A 294 15.52 11.45 8.83
CA SER A 294 14.49 11.01 7.86
C SER A 294 13.10 10.96 8.50
N LEU A 295 12.99 10.44 9.72
CA LEU A 295 11.73 10.41 10.46
C LEU A 295 11.22 11.83 10.73
N ILE A 296 12.10 12.75 11.13
CA ILE A 296 11.74 14.16 11.37
C ILE A 296 11.20 14.80 10.08
N LEU A 297 11.89 14.61 8.94
CA LEU A 297 11.44 15.15 7.65
C LEU A 297 10.08 14.58 7.23
N VAL A 298 9.87 13.29 7.38
CA VAL A 298 8.56 12.67 7.09
C VAL A 298 7.48 13.22 8.00
N CYS A 299 7.73 13.36 9.30
CA CYS A 299 6.79 13.95 10.26
C CYS A 299 6.45 15.42 9.90
N ILE A 300 7.45 16.21 9.50
CA ILE A 300 7.23 17.60 9.03
C ILE A 300 6.36 17.61 7.78
N GLY A 301 6.63 16.74 6.81
CA GLY A 301 5.81 16.60 5.60
C GLY A 301 4.35 16.27 5.91
N ILE A 302 4.13 15.27 6.77
CA ILE A 302 2.79 14.88 7.25
C ILE A 302 2.09 16.06 7.92
N PHE A 303 2.80 16.78 8.80
CA PHE A 303 2.26 17.93 9.52
C PHE A 303 1.84 19.04 8.56
N ILE A 304 2.68 19.42 7.59
CA ILE A 304 2.39 20.48 6.62
C ILE A 304 1.14 20.16 5.78
N VAL A 305 1.00 18.91 5.30
CA VAL A 305 -0.17 18.49 4.51
C VAL A 305 -1.45 18.51 5.33
N ASN A 306 -1.34 18.13 6.60
CA ASN A 306 -2.50 17.99 7.50
C ASN A 306 -2.79 19.24 8.34
N TRP A 307 -2.00 20.31 8.21
CA TRP A 307 -2.22 21.54 8.95
C TRP A 307 -3.62 22.10 8.69
N PRO A 308 -4.42 22.38 9.74
CA PRO A 308 -5.75 22.93 9.58
C PRO A 308 -5.65 24.34 8.95
N ARG A 309 -6.14 24.49 7.74
CA ARG A 309 -6.26 25.81 7.11
C ARG A 309 -7.57 26.43 7.54
N LYS A 310 -7.52 27.68 7.98
CA LYS A 310 -8.70 28.53 8.07
C LYS A 310 -9.33 28.58 6.68
N ALA A 311 -10.61 28.21 6.58
CA ALA A 311 -11.36 28.42 5.34
C ALA A 311 -11.21 29.91 5.00
N SER A 312 -10.59 30.23 3.87
CA SER A 312 -10.70 31.56 3.30
C SER A 312 -12.18 31.79 3.04
N LYS A 313 -12.74 32.77 3.71
CA LYS A 313 -14.07 33.28 3.37
C LYS A 313 -13.91 33.90 1.95
N GLU A 314 -14.34 33.18 0.93
CA GLU A 314 -14.76 33.73 -0.35
C GLU A 314 -16.28 33.73 -0.40
#